data_25bc699f7cc4336cb68a57d961b46e7f
#
_entry.id   25bc699f7cc4336cb68a57d961b46e7f
#
_cell.length_a   1.000
_cell.length_b   1.000
_cell.length_c   1.000
_cell.angle_alpha   90.00
_cell.angle_beta   90.00
_cell.angle_gamma   90.00
#
_symmetry.space_group_name_H-M   'P 1'
#
loop_
_entity.id
_entity.type
_entity.pdbx_description
1 polymer ?
#
loop_
_entity_poly.entity_id
_entity_poly.type
_entity_poly.pdbx_seq_one_letter_code
_entity_poly.pdbx_strand_id
1 'polypeptide(L)'
;MRTMILLSIPLLLGALLLAGCLSGQGSLGPASPGATPSPVPGSFVNITAGGKEYPAYVSVPSSAGKHPAIVLIHSFNGLEQGYRDMIDRMAADGFMVIAPEWQTYNTSPPDADVAALIRSSLAYLSNRPEADTSRAGLTGFCAGGRYTMLFLPQMKEFRSGVAWYGFPYNGATLDAMPVNHITELSVPMLMIHGSRDMASPVTGIYNYSVALDAAGKYFELKEYQGKPHGFMVVNGSLSQDDASMDAYREMITFFRRTLG
;
A
#
# COMPACT_ATOMS: atom_id res chain seq x y z
N MET A 1 21.03 55.57 -45.98
CA MET A 1 21.85 55.52 -47.21
C MET A 1 22.32 54.08 -47.44
N ARG A 2 21.97 53.54 -48.61
CA ARG A 2 22.62 52.42 -49.36
C ARG A 2 22.53 51.02 -48.71
N THR A 3 22.21 49.92 -49.31
CA THR A 3 21.68 49.65 -50.69
C THR A 3 21.23 48.19 -50.68
N MET A 4 20.05 47.92 -51.25
CA MET A 4 19.54 46.61 -51.65
C MET A 4 20.47 45.96 -52.66
N ILE A 5 20.64 44.65 -52.61
CA ILE A 5 20.87 43.85 -53.80
C ILE A 5 20.00 42.60 -53.72
N LEU A 6 19.02 42.53 -54.62
CA LEU A 6 18.28 41.35 -55.05
C LEU A 6 19.12 40.59 -56.07
N LEU A 7 19.16 39.27 -56.01
CA LEU A 7 19.42 38.44 -57.17
C LEU A 7 18.49 37.24 -57.19
N SER A 8 17.85 37.11 -58.33
CA SER A 8 16.79 36.17 -58.66
C SER A 8 17.28 35.09 -59.64
N ILE A 9 16.78 33.85 -59.43
CA ILE A 9 16.32 32.82 -60.41
C ILE A 9 17.45 32.08 -61.22
N PRO A 10 17.30 30.78 -61.66
CA PRO A 10 16.08 30.10 -62.10
C PRO A 10 15.82 28.64 -61.69
N LEU A 11 14.57 28.30 -61.93
CA LEU A 11 13.89 27.02 -62.05
C LEU A 11 14.57 26.02 -62.99
N LEU A 12 14.67 24.76 -62.62
CA LEU A 12 14.78 23.65 -63.56
C LEU A 12 13.93 22.46 -63.07
N LEU A 13 12.91 22.16 -63.88
CA LEU A 13 12.09 20.98 -63.85
C LEU A 13 12.89 19.76 -64.25
N GLY A 14 12.72 18.67 -63.52
CA GLY A 14 13.21 17.36 -63.95
C GLY A 14 12.41 16.27 -63.27
N ALA A 15 11.35 15.78 -63.92
CA ALA A 15 10.63 14.59 -63.47
C ALA A 15 11.39 13.34 -63.87
N LEU A 16 11.59 12.43 -62.91
CA LEU A 16 11.91 11.04 -63.22
C LEU A 16 11.16 10.11 -62.24
N LEU A 17 10.18 9.41 -62.79
CA LEU A 17 9.52 8.29 -62.15
C LEU A 17 10.46 7.08 -62.12
N LEU A 18 10.67 6.48 -60.95
CA LEU A 18 11.08 5.09 -60.83
C LEU A 18 10.40 4.49 -59.60
N ALA A 19 9.57 3.49 -59.87
CA ALA A 19 8.97 2.60 -58.92
C ALA A 19 10.02 1.69 -58.29
N GLY A 20 9.90 1.39 -56.99
CA GLY A 20 10.78 0.39 -56.37
C GLY A 20 10.47 0.15 -54.91
N CYS A 21 9.70 -0.89 -54.62
CA CYS A 21 9.74 -1.77 -53.47
C CYS A 21 9.56 -1.21 -52.06
N LEU A 22 8.41 -1.48 -51.48
CA LEU A 22 8.14 -1.56 -50.05
C LEU A 22 9.15 -2.51 -49.38
N SER A 23 9.89 -2.01 -48.44
CA SER A 23 10.40 -2.76 -47.32
C SER A 23 10.07 -1.97 -46.06
N GLY A 24 8.93 -2.36 -45.43
CA GLY A 24 8.51 -1.82 -44.13
C GLY A 24 9.50 -2.23 -43.07
N GLN A 25 10.43 -1.35 -42.73
CA GLN A 25 11.12 -1.42 -41.44
C GLN A 25 10.23 -0.69 -40.40
N GLY A 26 9.46 -1.50 -39.67
CA GLY A 26 8.82 -1.02 -38.46
C GLY A 26 9.93 -0.58 -37.49
N SER A 27 10.05 0.74 -37.27
CA SER A 27 10.84 1.27 -36.18
C SER A 27 10.12 0.83 -34.88
N LEU A 28 10.75 -0.10 -34.16
CA LEU A 28 10.42 -0.36 -32.76
C LEU A 28 10.78 0.92 -32.00
N GLY A 29 9.79 1.78 -31.79
CA GLY A 29 9.91 2.85 -30.81
C GLY A 29 10.20 2.25 -29.42
N PRO A 30 10.90 2.98 -28.52
CA PRO A 30 11.13 2.50 -27.18
C PRO A 30 9.80 2.12 -26.56
N ALA A 31 9.70 0.88 -26.04
CA ALA A 31 8.53 0.41 -25.31
C ALA A 31 8.22 1.41 -24.20
N SER A 32 7.04 2.01 -24.20
CA SER A 32 6.52 2.76 -23.06
C SER A 32 6.67 1.91 -21.80
N PRO A 33 7.16 2.48 -20.68
CA PRO A 33 7.13 1.76 -19.40
C PRO A 33 5.71 1.20 -19.22
N GLY A 34 5.61 -0.12 -19.05
CA GLY A 34 4.34 -0.84 -19.08
C GLY A 34 3.28 -0.15 -18.23
N ALA A 35 2.16 0.19 -18.83
CA ALA A 35 1.01 0.69 -18.10
C ALA A 35 0.62 -0.35 -17.05
N THR A 36 0.54 0.05 -15.79
CA THR A 36 0.02 -0.81 -14.72
C THR A 36 -1.37 -1.28 -15.16
N PRO A 37 -1.67 -2.59 -15.14
CA PRO A 37 -2.98 -3.09 -15.51
C PRO A 37 -4.06 -2.37 -14.71
N SER A 38 -5.20 -2.07 -15.33
CA SER A 38 -6.33 -1.51 -14.59
C SER A 38 -6.73 -2.48 -13.48
N PRO A 39 -6.99 -2.00 -12.25
CA PRO A 39 -7.41 -2.86 -11.16
C PRO A 39 -8.64 -3.66 -11.52
N VAL A 40 -8.63 -4.97 -11.23
CA VAL A 40 -9.83 -5.80 -11.29
C VAL A 40 -10.48 -5.74 -9.92
N PRO A 41 -11.77 -5.38 -9.82
CA PRO A 41 -12.44 -5.33 -8.53
C PRO A 41 -12.39 -6.66 -7.79
N GLY A 42 -12.06 -6.60 -6.50
CA GLY A 42 -12.11 -7.75 -5.60
C GLY A 42 -13.55 -8.17 -5.28
N SER A 43 -13.70 -9.06 -4.32
CA SER A 43 -15.00 -9.56 -3.88
C SER A 43 -15.05 -9.75 -2.37
N PHE A 44 -16.26 -9.72 -1.82
CA PHE A 44 -16.49 -10.08 -0.44
C PHE A 44 -16.52 -11.61 -0.25
N VAL A 45 -15.91 -12.02 0.83
CA VAL A 45 -15.91 -13.40 1.33
C VAL A 45 -16.23 -13.39 2.82
N ASN A 46 -16.59 -14.52 3.41
CA ASN A 46 -16.68 -14.66 4.86
C ASN A 46 -15.48 -15.44 5.39
N ILE A 47 -14.94 -14.97 6.51
CA ILE A 47 -13.88 -15.66 7.25
C ILE A 47 -14.35 -15.92 8.69
N THR A 48 -13.98 -17.07 9.24
CA THR A 48 -14.33 -17.43 10.62
C THR A 48 -13.21 -17.08 11.58
N ALA A 49 -13.51 -16.31 12.61
CA ALA A 49 -12.58 -16.03 13.70
C ALA A 49 -13.32 -16.10 15.04
N GLY A 50 -12.77 -16.83 16.03
CA GLY A 50 -13.40 -16.97 17.33
C GLY A 50 -14.83 -17.55 17.29
N GLY A 51 -15.15 -18.39 16.29
CA GLY A 51 -16.47 -18.95 16.07
C GLY A 51 -17.52 -18.00 15.49
N LYS A 52 -17.12 -16.81 15.02
CA LYS A 52 -17.97 -15.81 14.36
C LYS A 52 -17.55 -15.62 12.91
N GLU A 53 -18.52 -15.32 12.04
CA GLU A 53 -18.31 -15.02 10.63
C GLU A 53 -18.10 -13.51 10.43
N TYR A 54 -17.03 -13.13 9.76
CA TYR A 54 -16.71 -11.75 9.43
C TYR A 54 -16.65 -11.56 7.92
N PRO A 55 -17.34 -10.57 7.34
CA PRO A 55 -17.09 -10.18 5.97
C PRO A 55 -15.64 -9.72 5.81
N ALA A 56 -15.04 -10.05 4.67
CA ALA A 56 -13.71 -9.57 4.31
C ALA A 56 -13.66 -9.29 2.81
N TYR A 57 -13.01 -8.21 2.41
CA TYR A 57 -12.78 -7.90 1.01
C TYR A 57 -11.46 -8.49 0.56
N VAL A 58 -11.47 -9.22 -0.55
CA VAL A 58 -10.29 -9.88 -1.11
C VAL A 58 -10.09 -9.45 -2.55
N SER A 59 -8.87 -9.08 -2.90
CA SER A 59 -8.47 -8.83 -4.29
C SER A 59 -7.23 -9.65 -4.64
N VAL A 60 -7.24 -10.21 -5.86
CA VAL A 60 -6.23 -11.15 -6.35
C VAL A 60 -5.58 -10.55 -7.60
N PRO A 61 -4.25 -10.59 -7.74
CA PRO A 61 -3.58 -10.19 -8.98
C PRO A 61 -4.08 -10.96 -10.19
N SER A 62 -4.20 -10.28 -11.33
CA SER A 62 -4.59 -10.90 -12.60
C SER A 62 -3.47 -11.72 -13.25
N SER A 63 -2.23 -11.53 -12.84
CA SER A 63 -1.08 -12.29 -13.32
C SER A 63 -1.05 -13.70 -12.74
N ALA A 64 -0.58 -14.67 -13.53
CA ALA A 64 -0.45 -16.04 -13.06
C ALA A 64 0.68 -16.19 -12.03
N GLY A 65 0.54 -17.15 -11.14
CA GLY A 65 1.56 -17.52 -10.15
C GLY A 65 1.14 -17.20 -8.71
N LYS A 66 2.09 -17.35 -7.80
CA LYS A 66 1.89 -17.03 -6.38
C LYS A 66 2.34 -15.61 -6.06
N HIS A 67 1.53 -14.89 -5.31
CA HIS A 67 1.72 -13.49 -4.95
C HIS A 67 1.93 -13.32 -3.45
N PRO A 68 2.79 -12.39 -3.00
CA PRO A 68 2.89 -12.05 -1.59
C PRO A 68 1.53 -11.70 -1.01
N ALA A 69 1.25 -12.17 0.20
CA ALA A 69 -0.04 -12.04 0.87
C ALA A 69 -0.03 -10.83 1.81
N ILE A 70 -1.03 -9.96 1.72
CA ILE A 70 -1.17 -8.79 2.61
C ILE A 70 -2.48 -8.88 3.39
N VAL A 71 -2.40 -8.72 4.71
CA VAL A 71 -3.56 -8.44 5.54
C VAL A 71 -3.63 -6.94 5.79
N LEU A 72 -4.75 -6.30 5.41
CA LEU A 72 -5.00 -4.88 5.60
C LEU A 72 -6.07 -4.66 6.67
N ILE A 73 -5.77 -3.83 7.66
CA ILE A 73 -6.69 -3.45 8.73
C ILE A 73 -7.13 -2.01 8.51
N HIS A 74 -8.41 -1.82 8.18
CA HIS A 74 -8.98 -0.50 7.89
C HIS A 74 -9.05 0.41 9.13
N SER A 75 -9.40 1.68 8.92
CA SER A 75 -9.56 2.68 9.98
C SER A 75 -10.79 2.42 10.85
N PHE A 76 -10.97 3.25 11.87
CA PHE A 76 -12.16 3.24 12.73
C PHE A 76 -13.46 3.56 11.96
N ASN A 77 -13.38 4.18 10.80
CA ASN A 77 -14.54 4.50 9.95
C ASN A 77 -15.10 3.30 9.17
N GLY A 78 -14.53 2.11 9.33
CA GLY A 78 -14.95 0.92 8.58
C GLY A 78 -14.16 0.68 7.29
N LEU A 79 -14.56 -0.36 6.56
CA LEU A 79 -13.98 -0.73 5.27
C LEU A 79 -14.61 0.12 4.14
N GLU A 80 -14.32 1.43 4.16
CA GLU A 80 -14.82 2.41 3.20
C GLU A 80 -14.40 2.07 1.75
N GLN A 81 -15.09 2.65 0.76
CA GLN A 81 -14.77 2.42 -0.66
C GLN A 81 -13.30 2.72 -0.98
N GLY A 82 -12.73 3.77 -0.40
CA GLY A 82 -11.34 4.12 -0.62
C GLY A 82 -10.34 3.03 -0.21
N TYR A 83 -10.65 2.21 0.81
CA TYR A 83 -9.82 1.04 1.14
C TYR A 83 -10.00 -0.07 0.12
N ARG A 84 -11.21 -0.32 -0.38
CA ARG A 84 -11.44 -1.33 -1.43
C ARG A 84 -10.71 -0.96 -2.72
N ASP A 85 -10.79 0.32 -3.14
CA ASP A 85 -10.05 0.84 -4.30
C ASP A 85 -8.53 0.68 -4.13
N MET A 86 -8.01 0.91 -2.90
CA MET A 86 -6.60 0.71 -2.58
C MET A 86 -6.21 -0.77 -2.65
N ILE A 87 -7.04 -1.66 -2.12
CA ILE A 87 -6.84 -3.12 -2.15
C ILE A 87 -6.77 -3.62 -3.60
N ASP A 88 -7.68 -3.16 -4.45
CA ASP A 88 -7.69 -3.51 -5.87
C ASP A 88 -6.45 -2.98 -6.59
N ARG A 89 -6.00 -1.79 -6.24
CA ARG A 89 -4.76 -1.22 -6.74
C ARG A 89 -3.53 -2.01 -6.28
N MET A 90 -3.49 -2.45 -5.01
CA MET A 90 -2.42 -3.31 -4.50
C MET A 90 -2.41 -4.66 -5.23
N ALA A 91 -3.58 -5.20 -5.60
CA ALA A 91 -3.65 -6.41 -6.41
C ALA A 91 -3.10 -6.18 -7.83
N ALA A 92 -3.39 -5.05 -8.47
CA ALA A 92 -2.77 -4.67 -9.74
C ALA A 92 -1.24 -4.49 -9.62
N ASP A 93 -0.75 -4.09 -8.44
CA ASP A 93 0.68 -4.00 -8.11
C ASP A 93 1.34 -5.35 -7.75
N GLY A 94 0.58 -6.45 -7.76
CA GLY A 94 1.07 -7.83 -7.63
C GLY A 94 0.96 -8.44 -6.23
N PHE A 95 0.14 -7.89 -5.34
CA PHE A 95 -0.10 -8.44 -4.00
C PHE A 95 -1.50 -9.05 -3.88
N MET A 96 -1.62 -10.23 -3.30
CA MET A 96 -2.93 -10.74 -2.90
C MET A 96 -3.31 -10.15 -1.54
N VAL A 97 -4.43 -9.42 -1.49
CA VAL A 97 -4.79 -8.63 -0.29
C VAL A 97 -6.13 -9.07 0.26
N ILE A 98 -6.21 -9.18 1.58
CA ILE A 98 -7.46 -9.39 2.34
C ILE A 98 -7.63 -8.29 3.39
N ALA A 99 -8.84 -7.76 3.51
CA ALA A 99 -9.22 -6.81 4.55
C ALA A 99 -10.50 -7.25 5.26
N PRO A 100 -10.42 -7.74 6.51
CA PRO A 100 -11.59 -8.12 7.29
C PRO A 100 -12.32 -6.89 7.84
N GLU A 101 -13.64 -6.95 7.88
CA GLU A 101 -14.48 -5.96 8.58
C GLU A 101 -14.45 -6.21 10.09
N TRP A 102 -13.38 -5.78 10.76
CA TRP A 102 -13.08 -6.07 12.15
C TRP A 102 -14.10 -5.48 13.14
N GLN A 103 -14.93 -4.53 12.70
CA GLN A 103 -15.99 -3.89 13.49
C GLN A 103 -17.38 -4.53 13.32
N THR A 104 -17.49 -5.66 12.66
CA THR A 104 -18.79 -6.32 12.34
C THR A 104 -19.70 -6.48 13.55
N TYR A 105 -19.17 -6.87 14.70
CA TYR A 105 -19.95 -7.14 15.90
C TYR A 105 -19.77 -6.12 17.03
N ASN A 106 -18.69 -5.36 16.98
CA ASN A 106 -18.36 -4.35 17.98
C ASN A 106 -17.50 -3.27 17.33
N THR A 107 -17.86 -2.01 17.50
CA THR A 107 -17.10 -0.88 16.97
C THR A 107 -15.71 -0.72 17.60
N SER A 108 -15.52 -1.26 18.82
CA SER A 108 -14.25 -1.28 19.54
C SER A 108 -14.03 -2.65 20.16
N PRO A 109 -13.73 -3.70 19.35
CA PRO A 109 -13.55 -5.03 19.87
C PRO A 109 -12.28 -5.13 20.72
N PRO A 110 -12.19 -6.12 21.62
CA PRO A 110 -10.93 -6.45 22.30
C PRO A 110 -9.79 -6.70 21.31
N ASP A 111 -8.58 -6.28 21.67
CA ASP A 111 -7.39 -6.49 20.83
C ASP A 111 -7.19 -7.99 20.48
N ALA A 112 -7.53 -8.91 21.38
CA ALA A 112 -7.47 -10.35 21.14
C ALA A 112 -8.39 -10.82 20.00
N ASP A 113 -9.58 -10.23 19.84
CA ASP A 113 -10.51 -10.56 18.75
C ASP A 113 -9.92 -10.10 17.40
N VAL A 114 -9.32 -8.91 17.38
CA VAL A 114 -8.65 -8.39 16.17
C VAL A 114 -7.42 -9.24 15.85
N ALA A 115 -6.64 -9.64 16.83
CA ALA A 115 -5.51 -10.55 16.63
C ALA A 115 -5.94 -11.90 16.03
N ALA A 116 -7.03 -12.48 16.55
CA ALA A 116 -7.61 -13.72 16.01
C ALA A 116 -8.06 -13.53 14.57
N LEU A 117 -8.69 -12.40 14.26
CA LEU A 117 -9.18 -12.08 12.93
C LEU A 117 -8.03 -11.87 11.92
N ILE A 118 -6.93 -11.22 12.32
CA ILE A 118 -5.71 -11.08 11.50
C ILE A 118 -5.15 -12.48 11.15
N ARG A 119 -5.03 -13.38 12.12
CA ARG A 119 -4.56 -14.76 11.87
C ARG A 119 -5.52 -15.55 10.98
N SER A 120 -6.84 -15.43 11.20
CA SER A 120 -7.84 -16.09 10.34
C SER A 120 -7.81 -15.56 8.91
N SER A 121 -7.56 -14.25 8.72
CA SER A 121 -7.37 -13.66 7.39
C SER A 121 -6.15 -14.26 6.67
N LEU A 122 -5.03 -14.37 7.37
CA LEU A 122 -3.84 -15.00 6.80
C LEU A 122 -4.05 -16.49 6.52
N ALA A 123 -4.75 -17.21 7.41
CA ALA A 123 -5.12 -18.62 7.21
C ALA A 123 -6.05 -18.79 6.00
N TYR A 124 -7.00 -17.88 5.78
CA TYR A 124 -7.82 -17.87 4.57
C TYR A 124 -6.95 -17.75 3.30
N LEU A 125 -5.99 -16.82 3.30
CA LEU A 125 -5.06 -16.66 2.17
C LEU A 125 -4.19 -17.90 1.97
N SER A 126 -3.76 -18.57 3.04
CA SER A 126 -2.91 -19.77 2.92
C SER A 126 -3.57 -20.94 2.21
N ASN A 127 -4.92 -20.98 2.16
CA ASN A 127 -5.70 -21.96 1.43
C ASN A 127 -5.95 -21.58 -0.04
N ARG A 128 -5.41 -20.44 -0.50
CA ARG A 128 -5.56 -19.98 -1.87
C ARG A 128 -4.31 -20.33 -2.69
N PRO A 129 -4.49 -20.97 -3.87
CA PRO A 129 -3.34 -21.37 -4.68
C PRO A 129 -2.52 -20.16 -5.20
N GLU A 130 -3.15 -18.98 -5.30
CA GLU A 130 -2.54 -17.74 -5.77
C GLU A 130 -1.73 -17.02 -4.68
N ALA A 131 -1.89 -17.40 -3.40
CA ALA A 131 -1.20 -16.74 -2.28
C ALA A 131 0.16 -17.40 -1.97
N ASP A 132 1.14 -16.57 -1.64
CA ASP A 132 2.38 -16.96 -1.00
C ASP A 132 2.44 -16.36 0.40
N THR A 133 1.94 -17.08 1.39
CA THR A 133 1.95 -16.64 2.79
C THR A 133 3.31 -16.76 3.47
N SER A 134 4.31 -17.37 2.83
CA SER A 134 5.71 -17.30 3.32
C SER A 134 6.27 -15.87 3.14
N ARG A 135 5.65 -15.07 2.28
CA ARG A 135 5.91 -13.66 2.01
C ARG A 135 4.70 -12.82 2.44
N ALA A 136 4.34 -12.89 3.73
CA ALA A 136 3.18 -12.17 4.26
C ALA A 136 3.56 -10.81 4.84
N GLY A 137 2.75 -9.80 4.55
CA GLY A 137 2.83 -8.45 5.10
C GLY A 137 1.56 -8.04 5.86
N LEU A 138 1.71 -7.16 6.84
CA LEU A 138 0.61 -6.56 7.60
C LEU A 138 0.59 -5.06 7.38
N THR A 139 -0.56 -4.48 7.03
CA THR A 139 -0.72 -3.02 6.96
C THR A 139 -2.01 -2.58 7.60
N GLY A 140 -2.04 -1.34 8.09
CA GLY A 140 -3.26 -0.81 8.66
C GLY A 140 -3.23 0.69 8.84
N PHE A 141 -4.41 1.27 8.96
CA PHE A 141 -4.67 2.70 8.90
C PHE A 141 -5.38 3.18 10.16
N CYS A 142 -4.92 4.26 10.80
CA CYS A 142 -5.53 4.81 12.01
C CYS A 142 -5.56 3.75 13.14
N ALA A 143 -6.73 3.29 13.55
CA ALA A 143 -6.86 2.15 14.47
C ALA A 143 -6.15 0.90 13.93
N GLY A 144 -6.28 0.61 12.63
CA GLY A 144 -5.52 -0.44 11.96
C GLY A 144 -4.01 -0.21 11.99
N GLY A 145 -3.58 1.05 11.92
CA GLY A 145 -2.17 1.43 12.09
C GLY A 145 -1.65 1.11 13.50
N ARG A 146 -2.47 1.36 14.53
CA ARG A 146 -2.18 0.91 15.90
C ARG A 146 -2.08 -0.62 15.98
N TYR A 147 -3.03 -1.33 15.38
CA TYR A 147 -3.00 -2.79 15.36
C TYR A 147 -1.77 -3.34 14.62
N THR A 148 -1.34 -2.69 13.55
CA THR A 148 -0.09 -3.06 12.86
C THR A 148 1.11 -2.88 13.79
N MET A 149 1.24 -1.75 14.48
CA MET A 149 2.32 -1.49 15.45
C MET A 149 2.28 -2.47 16.62
N LEU A 150 1.09 -2.88 17.07
CA LEU A 150 0.91 -3.80 18.20
C LEU A 150 1.22 -5.24 17.81
N PHE A 151 0.71 -5.70 16.68
CA PHE A 151 0.72 -7.13 16.35
C PHE A 151 1.89 -7.56 15.48
N LEU A 152 2.49 -6.67 14.68
CA LEU A 152 3.66 -7.03 13.89
C LEU A 152 4.83 -7.56 14.75
N PRO A 153 5.14 -6.99 15.93
CA PRO A 153 6.12 -7.57 16.83
C PRO A 153 5.78 -8.99 17.35
N GLN A 154 4.49 -9.23 17.59
CA GLN A 154 3.98 -10.42 18.25
C GLN A 154 3.65 -11.58 17.30
N MET A 155 3.45 -11.30 16.01
CA MET A 155 3.03 -12.28 14.99
C MET A 155 4.18 -12.61 14.04
N LYS A 156 4.84 -13.76 14.29
CA LYS A 156 6.01 -14.21 13.53
C LYS A 156 5.68 -14.70 12.11
N GLU A 157 4.40 -14.78 11.78
CA GLU A 157 3.87 -15.12 10.45
C GLU A 157 4.15 -14.03 9.41
N PHE A 158 4.27 -12.78 9.84
CA PHE A 158 4.54 -11.65 8.97
C PHE A 158 6.04 -11.41 8.79
N ARG A 159 6.44 -10.94 7.60
CA ARG A 159 7.82 -10.62 7.21
C ARG A 159 8.11 -9.12 7.21
N SER A 160 7.08 -8.29 7.11
CA SER A 160 7.18 -6.83 7.22
C SER A 160 5.80 -6.21 7.48
N GLY A 161 5.77 -4.94 7.87
CA GLY A 161 4.52 -4.23 8.06
C GLY A 161 4.61 -2.74 7.75
N VAL A 162 3.45 -2.14 7.41
CA VAL A 162 3.32 -0.72 7.16
C VAL A 162 2.21 -0.13 8.05
N ALA A 163 2.59 0.72 8.99
CA ALA A 163 1.66 1.37 9.91
C ALA A 163 1.39 2.81 9.46
N TRP A 164 0.13 3.10 9.13
CA TRP A 164 -0.29 4.43 8.69
C TRP A 164 -0.93 5.19 9.83
N TYR A 165 -0.36 6.35 10.16
CA TYR A 165 -0.82 7.25 11.22
C TYR A 165 -1.39 6.50 12.44
N GLY A 166 -0.62 5.50 12.91
CA GLY A 166 -0.96 4.67 14.06
C GLY A 166 -0.72 5.38 15.39
N PHE A 167 -1.06 4.69 16.48
CA PHE A 167 -1.07 5.23 17.85
C PHE A 167 -0.14 4.38 18.74
N PRO A 168 1.18 4.64 18.78
CA PRO A 168 2.13 3.77 19.49
C PRO A 168 1.95 3.76 21.02
N TYR A 169 1.33 4.81 21.59
CA TYR A 169 1.12 4.96 23.03
C TYR A 169 -0.35 4.79 23.45
N ASN A 170 -1.22 4.28 22.56
CA ASN A 170 -2.63 4.07 22.86
C ASN A 170 -2.92 2.61 23.12
N GLY A 171 -3.58 2.31 24.26
CA GLY A 171 -4.03 0.99 24.67
C GLY A 171 -4.79 1.05 25.96
N ALA A 172 -5.74 0.13 26.17
CA ALA A 172 -6.54 0.04 27.40
C ALA A 172 -5.68 -0.40 28.61
N THR A 173 -4.59 -1.09 28.38
CA THR A 173 -3.60 -1.54 29.38
C THR A 173 -2.20 -1.28 28.85
N LEU A 174 -1.18 -1.41 29.69
CA LEU A 174 0.22 -1.30 29.26
C LEU A 174 0.53 -2.33 28.17
N ASP A 175 0.05 -3.55 28.30
CA ASP A 175 0.22 -4.63 27.34
C ASP A 175 -0.51 -4.40 26.01
N ALA A 176 -1.50 -3.53 25.99
CA ALA A 176 -2.20 -3.11 24.79
C ALA A 176 -1.52 -1.94 24.05
N MET A 177 -0.46 -1.36 24.61
CA MET A 177 0.28 -0.25 23.98
C MET A 177 1.40 -0.78 23.09
N PRO A 178 1.43 -0.44 21.78
CA PRO A 178 2.47 -0.89 20.86
C PRO A 178 3.91 -0.64 21.34
N VAL A 179 4.15 0.48 22.01
CA VAL A 179 5.49 0.84 22.52
C VAL A 179 6.07 -0.21 23.47
N ASN A 180 5.24 -0.97 24.18
CA ASN A 180 5.70 -1.98 25.12
C ASN A 180 6.12 -3.30 24.45
N HIS A 181 5.89 -3.46 23.15
CA HIS A 181 6.27 -4.62 22.36
C HIS A 181 7.45 -4.38 21.41
N ILE A 182 8.11 -3.22 21.50
CA ILE A 182 9.24 -2.86 20.63
C ILE A 182 10.32 -3.94 20.60
N THR A 183 10.66 -4.50 21.75
CA THR A 183 11.72 -5.51 21.86
C THR A 183 11.42 -6.80 21.10
N GLU A 184 10.14 -7.11 20.89
CA GLU A 184 9.67 -8.29 20.16
C GLU A 184 9.70 -8.12 18.63
N LEU A 185 9.79 -6.87 18.12
CA LEU A 185 9.86 -6.62 16.70
C LEU A 185 11.12 -7.24 16.09
N SER A 186 10.93 -8.15 15.14
CA SER A 186 12.01 -8.90 14.49
C SER A 186 12.01 -8.76 12.97
N VAL A 187 11.10 -7.95 12.41
CA VAL A 187 10.91 -7.74 10.97
C VAL A 187 10.85 -6.24 10.67
N PRO A 188 11.13 -5.81 9.42
CA PRO A 188 11.04 -4.41 9.04
C PRO A 188 9.65 -3.80 9.23
N MET A 189 9.60 -2.55 9.73
CA MET A 189 8.39 -1.74 9.83
C MET A 189 8.57 -0.41 9.11
N LEU A 190 7.63 -0.06 8.23
CA LEU A 190 7.50 1.31 7.71
C LEU A 190 6.38 2.02 8.45
N MET A 191 6.64 3.23 8.93
CA MET A 191 5.64 4.14 9.46
C MET A 191 5.40 5.28 8.48
N ILE A 192 4.13 5.53 8.13
CA ILE A 192 3.72 6.63 7.26
C ILE A 192 2.82 7.56 8.06
N HIS A 193 3.19 8.85 8.15
CA HIS A 193 2.55 9.78 9.06
C HIS A 193 2.42 11.18 8.47
N GLY A 194 1.41 11.94 8.91
CA GLY A 194 1.24 13.33 8.55
C GLY A 194 1.77 14.28 9.63
N SER A 195 2.52 15.34 9.27
CA SER A 195 3.11 16.25 10.25
C SER A 195 2.08 17.08 11.02
N ARG A 196 0.85 17.20 10.52
CA ARG A 196 -0.27 17.89 11.17
C ARG A 196 -1.36 16.95 11.69
N ASP A 197 -0.97 15.74 12.01
CA ASP A 197 -1.87 14.77 12.63
C ASP A 197 -2.21 15.22 14.06
N MET A 198 -3.46 15.61 14.28
CA MET A 198 -3.96 16.05 15.58
C MET A 198 -4.53 14.89 16.41
N ALA A 199 -4.89 13.78 15.80
CA ALA A 199 -5.41 12.59 16.48
C ALA A 199 -4.28 11.72 17.04
N SER A 200 -3.20 11.57 16.27
CA SER A 200 -1.95 10.92 16.68
C SER A 200 -0.80 11.90 16.44
N PRO A 201 -0.48 12.79 17.40
CA PRO A 201 0.55 13.80 17.21
C PRO A 201 1.89 13.21 16.78
N VAL A 202 2.51 13.80 15.75
CA VAL A 202 3.76 13.30 15.16
C VAL A 202 4.90 13.16 16.17
N THR A 203 4.88 13.95 17.24
CA THR A 203 5.84 13.81 18.36
C THR A 203 5.81 12.43 19.01
N GLY A 204 4.63 11.79 19.07
CA GLY A 204 4.51 10.41 19.52
C GLY A 204 5.24 9.44 18.59
N ILE A 205 5.14 9.66 17.29
CA ILE A 205 5.85 8.85 16.29
C ILE A 205 7.37 9.04 16.38
N TYR A 206 7.84 10.27 16.59
CA TYR A 206 9.27 10.53 16.81
C TYR A 206 9.79 9.82 18.07
N ASN A 207 9.07 9.91 19.18
CA ASN A 207 9.45 9.20 20.41
C ASN A 207 9.46 7.68 20.22
N TYR A 208 8.50 7.14 19.47
CA TYR A 208 8.46 5.71 19.13
C TYR A 208 9.64 5.32 18.23
N SER A 209 10.00 6.15 17.25
CA SER A 209 11.17 5.95 16.40
C SER A 209 12.47 5.93 17.20
N VAL A 210 12.62 6.86 18.16
CA VAL A 210 13.78 6.87 19.07
C VAL A 210 13.84 5.58 19.90
N ALA A 211 12.69 5.08 20.38
CA ALA A 211 12.63 3.85 21.15
C ALA A 211 12.95 2.61 20.29
N LEU A 212 12.51 2.58 19.04
CA LEU A 212 12.85 1.52 18.07
C LEU A 212 14.36 1.50 17.76
N ASP A 213 14.95 2.68 17.52
CA ASP A 213 16.39 2.82 17.28
C ASP A 213 17.21 2.36 18.49
N ALA A 214 16.85 2.83 19.68
CA ALA A 214 17.51 2.43 20.93
C ALA A 214 17.42 0.90 21.20
N ALA A 215 16.36 0.23 20.69
CA ALA A 215 16.18 -1.22 20.76
C ALA A 215 16.84 -1.96 19.58
N GLY A 216 17.54 -1.27 18.69
CA GLY A 216 18.22 -1.86 17.52
C GLY A 216 17.24 -2.45 16.50
N LYS A 217 16.04 -1.89 16.35
CA LYS A 217 15.01 -2.40 15.44
C LYS A 217 15.10 -1.73 14.07
N TYR A 218 14.83 -2.51 13.01
CA TYR A 218 14.77 -1.93 11.66
C TYR A 218 13.41 -1.29 11.42
N PHE A 219 13.43 0.01 11.20
CA PHE A 219 12.24 0.77 10.83
C PHE A 219 12.57 1.87 9.83
N GLU A 220 11.55 2.35 9.13
CA GLU A 220 11.57 3.54 8.29
C GLU A 220 10.43 4.45 8.69
N LEU A 221 10.65 5.76 8.62
CA LEU A 221 9.61 6.76 8.83
C LEU A 221 9.50 7.66 7.61
N LYS A 222 8.30 7.72 7.04
CA LYS A 222 7.91 8.67 6.00
C LYS A 222 6.92 9.68 6.55
N GLU A 223 7.36 10.91 6.69
CA GLU A 223 6.53 12.01 7.14
C GLU A 223 6.10 12.87 5.96
N TYR A 224 4.82 13.19 5.90
CA TYR A 224 4.22 14.05 4.89
C TYR A 224 3.86 15.41 5.48
N GLN A 225 4.65 16.43 5.10
CA GLN A 225 4.50 17.79 5.60
C GLN A 225 3.09 18.35 5.32
N GLY A 226 2.44 18.85 6.38
CA GLY A 226 1.12 19.47 6.31
C GLY A 226 -0.05 18.50 6.22
N LYS A 227 0.18 17.18 6.09
CA LYS A 227 -0.90 16.19 6.04
C LYS A 227 -1.52 15.96 7.41
N PRO A 228 -2.87 15.90 7.48
CA PRO A 228 -3.60 15.57 8.70
C PRO A 228 -3.67 14.06 8.93
N HIS A 229 -4.32 13.65 10.04
CA HIS A 229 -4.74 12.28 10.24
C HIS A 229 -5.65 11.77 9.12
N GLY A 230 -5.53 10.51 8.73
CA GLY A 230 -6.44 9.88 7.75
C GLY A 230 -6.31 10.38 6.32
N PHE A 231 -5.18 11.02 5.95
CA PHE A 231 -5.03 11.67 4.64
C PHE A 231 -5.11 10.71 3.43
N MET A 232 -5.06 9.41 3.65
CA MET A 232 -5.09 8.43 2.56
C MET A 232 -6.51 8.09 2.08
N VAL A 233 -7.47 8.03 3.01
CA VAL A 233 -8.90 7.87 2.68
C VAL A 233 -9.65 9.05 3.27
N VAL A 234 -10.19 9.90 2.40
CA VAL A 234 -10.85 11.16 2.76
C VAL A 234 -12.30 11.11 2.28
N ASN A 235 -13.25 11.33 3.18
CA ASN A 235 -14.69 11.23 2.89
C ASN A 235 -15.07 9.90 2.18
N GLY A 236 -14.50 8.79 2.63
CA GLY A 236 -14.77 7.46 2.11
C GLY A 236 -14.09 7.13 0.78
N SER A 237 -13.31 8.05 0.21
CA SER A 237 -12.66 7.87 -1.09
C SER A 237 -11.14 7.85 -0.96
N LEU A 238 -10.48 7.05 -1.81
CA LEU A 238 -9.02 7.03 -1.91
C LEU A 238 -8.51 8.37 -2.42
N SER A 239 -7.67 9.04 -1.64
CA SER A 239 -7.07 10.32 -2.00
C SER A 239 -6.17 10.18 -3.23
N GLN A 240 -6.29 11.14 -4.17
CA GLN A 240 -5.52 11.17 -5.42
C GLN A 240 -4.50 12.32 -5.45
N ASP A 241 -4.32 13.03 -4.34
CA ASP A 241 -3.31 14.09 -4.28
C ASP A 241 -1.88 13.51 -4.30
N ASP A 242 -0.92 14.32 -4.74
CA ASP A 242 0.46 13.88 -4.97
C ASP A 242 1.11 13.24 -3.74
N ALA A 243 0.89 13.80 -2.55
CA ALA A 243 1.48 13.29 -1.32
C ALA A 243 0.86 11.93 -0.93
N SER A 244 -0.46 11.77 -1.08
CA SER A 244 -1.14 10.49 -0.82
C SER A 244 -0.72 9.42 -1.83
N MET A 245 -0.57 9.79 -3.09
CA MET A 245 -0.08 8.86 -4.12
C MET A 245 1.40 8.51 -3.94
N ASP A 246 2.21 9.44 -3.46
CA ASP A 246 3.59 9.16 -3.09
C ASP A 246 3.66 8.20 -1.91
N ALA A 247 2.89 8.44 -0.85
CA ALA A 247 2.79 7.56 0.31
C ALA A 247 2.36 6.14 -0.06
N TYR A 248 1.41 5.99 -0.98
CA TYR A 248 1.03 4.69 -1.53
C TYR A 248 2.22 4.00 -2.21
N ARG A 249 2.96 4.72 -3.08
CA ARG A 249 4.14 4.15 -3.77
C ARG A 249 5.24 3.74 -2.80
N GLU A 250 5.43 4.48 -1.70
CA GLU A 250 6.37 4.12 -0.64
C GLU A 250 5.98 2.79 0.03
N MET A 251 4.70 2.60 0.37
CA MET A 251 4.21 1.32 0.89
C MET A 251 4.48 0.17 -0.09
N ILE A 252 4.13 0.33 -1.37
CA ILE A 252 4.32 -0.70 -2.39
C ILE A 252 5.82 -1.01 -2.59
N THR A 253 6.66 0.02 -2.64
CA THR A 253 8.11 -0.14 -2.77
C THR A 253 8.71 -0.87 -1.56
N PHE A 254 8.25 -0.53 -0.36
CA PHE A 254 8.67 -1.19 0.87
C PHE A 254 8.29 -2.67 0.87
N PHE A 255 7.04 -3.01 0.54
CA PHE A 255 6.62 -4.41 0.45
C PHE A 255 7.36 -5.18 -0.65
N ARG A 256 7.58 -4.61 -1.83
CA ARG A 256 8.37 -5.26 -2.88
C ARG A 256 9.78 -5.59 -2.42
N ARG A 257 10.43 -4.71 -1.66
CA ARG A 257 11.78 -4.91 -1.14
C ARG A 257 11.85 -5.93 0.00
N THR A 258 10.84 -5.99 0.84
CA THR A 258 10.85 -6.78 2.08
C THR A 258 10.14 -8.13 1.96
N LEU A 259 9.28 -8.28 0.97
CA LEU A 259 8.59 -9.55 0.70
C LEU A 259 9.16 -10.28 -0.52
N GLY A 260 10.05 -9.66 -1.29
CA GLY A 260 10.83 -10.25 -2.36
C GLY A 260 10.07 -10.50 -3.63
#